data_a619752dd3c76313711f79f78c33daac
#
_entry.id   a619752dd3c76313711f79f78c33daac
#
_cell.length_a   1.000
_cell.length_b   1.000
_cell.length_c   1.000
_cell.angle_alpha   90.00
_cell.angle_beta   90.00
_cell.angle_gamma   90.00
#
_symmetry.space_group_name_H-M   'P 1'
#
loop_
_entity.id
_entity.type
_entity.pdbx_description
1 polymer ?
#
loop_
_entity_poly.entity_id
_entity_poly.type
_entity_poly.pdbx_seq_one_letter_code
_entity_poly.pdbx_strand_id
1 'polypeptide(L)'
;MKEDLWRRWRAGESISVISRALDKPPGSVFTVLKHHGGIAPAERVRRADRLSAEERESISRGLEAGASLRSIAVSIGRPASTVSREVARNGGRVKYRALAAEQRAQEQARRPKPSALQDNPVLRQLVIELLDNEWSPEQIVGHLRLMHAGNPLMRISHESIYRAIYTTRWKLIPRALCTKLRTRRPIRKNKKHTVKGQWRSQITGARPIEERPEAANARTELGHLEGDLIIGAKNSQIATLVDRKSRYLTMVALPSRHTTTVIPALQQAFTRMDARLRSTLTWDRGMELAGHQLLTEATSVDVFFAAPRSPWQRGTNENTNKLIRQYLPKGTDLSLYSQADLDALAARLNNRPRKCLGYRTPAQCVALTL
;
A
#
# COMPACT_ATOMS: atom_id res chain seq x y z
N MET A 1 -9.76 -28.72 6.78
CA MET A 1 -10.65 -27.57 6.99
C MET A 1 -9.89 -26.22 7.10
N LYS A 2 -8.99 -25.99 8.08
CA LYS A 2 -8.26 -24.70 8.19
C LYS A 2 -7.37 -24.42 7.00
N GLU A 3 -6.65 -25.41 6.49
CA GLU A 3 -5.77 -25.27 5.31
C GLU A 3 -6.57 -24.92 4.05
N ASP A 4 -7.71 -25.58 3.83
CA ASP A 4 -8.58 -25.30 2.68
C ASP A 4 -9.20 -23.89 2.77
N LEU A 5 -9.60 -23.44 3.97
CA LEU A 5 -10.04 -22.06 4.19
C LEU A 5 -8.96 -21.06 3.74
N TRP A 6 -7.71 -21.26 4.16
CA TRP A 6 -6.62 -20.37 3.82
C TRP A 6 -6.21 -20.44 2.36
N ARG A 7 -6.25 -21.62 1.74
CA ARG A 7 -6.01 -21.79 0.31
C ARG A 7 -7.01 -21.00 -0.52
N ARG A 8 -8.32 -21.14 -0.25
CA ARG A 8 -9.41 -20.42 -0.91
C ARG A 8 -9.34 -18.90 -0.69
N TRP A 9 -9.03 -18.51 0.55
CA TRP A 9 -8.84 -17.09 0.87
C TRP A 9 -7.67 -16.46 0.11
N ARG A 10 -6.54 -17.16 -0.03
CA ARG A 10 -5.40 -16.74 -0.86
C ARG A 10 -5.80 -16.65 -2.35
N ALA A 11 -6.62 -17.55 -2.84
CA ALA A 11 -7.18 -17.51 -4.19
C ALA A 11 -8.17 -16.34 -4.41
N GLY A 12 -8.52 -15.59 -3.35
CA GLY A 12 -9.39 -14.41 -3.43
C GLY A 12 -10.88 -14.72 -3.40
N GLU A 13 -11.28 -15.93 -3.03
CA GLU A 13 -12.69 -16.30 -2.90
C GLU A 13 -13.37 -15.46 -1.81
N SER A 14 -14.67 -15.18 -1.99
CA SER A 14 -15.46 -14.45 -1.00
C SER A 14 -15.76 -15.33 0.22
N ILE A 15 -16.05 -14.68 1.38
CA ILE A 15 -16.43 -15.42 2.60
C ILE A 15 -17.64 -16.31 2.36
N SER A 16 -18.62 -15.87 1.58
CA SER A 16 -19.82 -16.65 1.25
C SER A 16 -19.51 -17.88 0.38
N VAL A 17 -18.54 -17.77 -0.54
CA VAL A 17 -18.10 -18.91 -1.35
C VAL A 17 -17.35 -19.92 -0.48
N ILE A 18 -16.42 -19.44 0.36
CA ILE A 18 -15.67 -20.27 1.29
C ILE A 18 -16.60 -20.98 2.30
N SER A 19 -17.58 -20.25 2.82
CA SER A 19 -18.61 -20.76 3.74
C SER A 19 -19.37 -21.96 3.15
N ARG A 20 -19.88 -21.80 1.94
CA ARG A 20 -20.57 -22.88 1.21
C ARG A 20 -19.67 -24.08 0.93
N ALA A 21 -18.44 -23.81 0.46
CA ALA A 21 -17.49 -24.87 0.12
C ALA A 21 -17.00 -25.68 1.34
N LEU A 22 -16.99 -25.07 2.53
CA LEU A 22 -16.58 -25.71 3.77
C LEU A 22 -17.75 -26.21 4.62
N ASP A 23 -18.99 -26.01 4.17
CA ASP A 23 -20.20 -26.26 4.94
C ASP A 23 -20.12 -25.67 6.36
N LYS A 24 -19.79 -24.40 6.44
CA LYS A 24 -19.67 -23.64 7.70
C LYS A 24 -20.33 -22.27 7.59
N PRO A 25 -20.99 -21.79 8.67
CA PRO A 25 -21.59 -20.46 8.66
C PRO A 25 -20.60 -19.38 8.27
N PRO A 26 -21.01 -18.33 7.52
CA PRO A 26 -20.13 -17.22 7.13
C PRO A 26 -19.47 -16.52 8.32
N GLY A 27 -20.18 -16.43 9.47
CA GLY A 27 -19.65 -15.87 10.71
C GLY A 27 -18.45 -16.64 11.27
N SER A 28 -18.46 -17.98 11.17
CA SER A 28 -17.35 -18.82 11.60
C SER A 28 -16.12 -18.61 10.74
N VAL A 29 -16.29 -18.54 9.43
CA VAL A 29 -15.20 -18.20 8.48
C VAL A 29 -14.65 -16.82 8.77
N PHE A 30 -15.54 -15.82 8.95
CA PHE A 30 -15.14 -14.45 9.30
C PHE A 30 -14.36 -14.39 10.61
N THR A 31 -14.78 -15.11 11.64
CA THR A 31 -14.10 -15.14 12.95
C THR A 31 -12.67 -15.66 12.82
N VAL A 32 -12.44 -16.74 12.08
CA VAL A 32 -11.11 -17.28 11.83
C VAL A 32 -10.25 -16.26 11.07
N LEU A 33 -10.79 -15.67 10.02
CA LEU A 33 -10.09 -14.65 9.25
C LEU A 33 -9.79 -13.39 10.10
N LYS A 34 -10.74 -12.96 10.93
CA LYS A 34 -10.60 -11.81 11.82
C LYS A 34 -9.53 -12.05 12.88
N HIS A 35 -9.45 -13.23 13.46
CA HIS A 35 -8.43 -13.59 14.44
C HIS A 35 -7.00 -13.45 13.88
N HIS A 36 -6.80 -13.81 12.63
CA HIS A 36 -5.52 -13.71 11.92
C HIS A 36 -5.40 -12.44 11.04
N GLY A 37 -6.36 -11.52 11.13
CA GLY A 37 -6.37 -10.28 10.31
C GLY A 37 -6.46 -10.51 8.80
N GLY A 38 -6.93 -11.69 8.37
CA GLY A 38 -6.94 -12.09 6.96
C GLY A 38 -5.56 -12.50 6.42
N ILE A 39 -4.56 -12.61 7.29
CA ILE A 39 -3.21 -13.06 6.93
C ILE A 39 -3.09 -14.55 7.26
N ALA A 40 -2.91 -15.37 6.22
CA ALA A 40 -2.72 -16.80 6.41
C ALA A 40 -1.47 -17.07 7.27
N PRO A 41 -1.55 -17.98 8.25
CA PRO A 41 -0.35 -18.45 8.95
C PRO A 41 0.70 -18.94 7.93
N ALA A 42 1.96 -18.61 8.16
CA ALA A 42 3.03 -19.14 7.31
C ALA A 42 3.15 -20.64 7.50
N GLU A 43 3.17 -21.38 6.41
CA GLU A 43 3.55 -22.79 6.43
C GLU A 43 5.03 -22.88 6.82
N ARG A 44 5.30 -23.76 7.77
CA ARG A 44 6.66 -24.01 8.21
C ARG A 44 7.31 -25.02 7.30
N VAL A 45 8.10 -24.55 6.40
CA VAL A 45 8.97 -25.42 5.58
C VAL A 45 10.26 -25.66 6.38
N ARG A 46 10.60 -26.93 6.57
CA ARG A 46 11.89 -27.30 7.16
C ARG A 46 12.99 -26.89 6.19
N ARG A 47 14.04 -26.24 6.68
CA ARG A 47 15.19 -25.91 5.85
C ARG A 47 15.92 -27.20 5.47
N ALA A 48 16.41 -27.25 4.25
CA ALA A 48 17.10 -28.43 3.69
C ALA A 48 18.38 -28.83 4.46
N ASP A 49 18.99 -27.87 5.16
CA ASP A 49 20.16 -28.09 6.01
C ASP A 49 19.84 -28.77 7.37
N ARG A 50 18.56 -28.93 7.71
CA ARG A 50 18.13 -29.55 8.96
C ARG A 50 17.76 -31.02 8.77
N LEU A 51 18.11 -31.83 9.78
CA LEU A 51 17.78 -33.27 9.78
C LEU A 51 16.26 -33.50 9.67
N SER A 52 15.88 -34.42 8.78
CA SER A 52 14.51 -34.89 8.63
C SER A 52 14.14 -35.90 9.74
N ALA A 53 12.85 -36.25 9.82
CA ALA A 53 12.40 -37.31 10.71
C ALA A 53 13.01 -38.67 10.33
N GLU A 54 13.13 -38.94 9.03
CA GLU A 54 13.72 -40.17 8.48
C GLU A 54 15.23 -40.24 8.78
N GLU A 55 15.95 -39.13 8.65
CA GLU A 55 17.38 -39.09 9.01
C GLU A 55 17.58 -39.31 10.53
N ARG A 56 16.69 -38.80 11.40
CA ARG A 56 16.71 -39.05 12.83
C ARG A 56 16.41 -40.50 13.15
N GLU A 57 15.49 -41.11 12.43
CA GLU A 57 15.21 -42.55 12.56
C GLU A 57 16.42 -43.38 12.16
N SER A 58 17.10 -43.05 11.06
CA SER A 58 18.34 -43.71 10.65
C SER A 58 19.46 -43.57 11.70
N ILE A 59 19.58 -42.38 12.33
CA ILE A 59 20.50 -42.17 13.45
C ILE A 59 20.12 -43.08 14.63
N SER A 60 18.85 -43.18 15.01
CA SER A 60 18.39 -43.99 16.12
C SER A 60 18.73 -45.47 15.90
N ARG A 61 18.42 -46.00 14.71
CA ARG A 61 18.73 -47.40 14.34
C ARG A 61 20.23 -47.66 14.28
N GLY A 62 21.01 -46.72 13.71
CA GLY A 62 22.46 -46.88 13.66
C GLY A 62 23.10 -46.92 15.05
N LEU A 63 22.61 -46.11 15.99
CA LEU A 63 23.06 -46.07 17.37
C LEU A 63 22.70 -47.41 18.10
N GLU A 64 21.54 -47.93 17.86
CA GLU A 64 21.07 -49.20 18.41
C GLU A 64 21.86 -50.40 17.89
N ALA A 65 22.26 -50.38 16.61
CA ALA A 65 23.15 -51.33 15.99
C ALA A 65 24.64 -51.17 16.37
N GLY A 66 24.97 -50.23 17.28
CA GLY A 66 26.34 -49.99 17.74
C GLY A 66 27.24 -49.25 16.74
N ALA A 67 26.70 -48.76 15.63
CA ALA A 67 27.46 -48.06 14.59
C ALA A 67 28.13 -46.78 15.09
N SER A 68 29.30 -46.41 14.53
CA SER A 68 29.99 -45.17 14.85
C SER A 68 29.20 -43.93 14.33
N LEU A 69 29.32 -42.79 15.01
CA LEU A 69 28.67 -41.54 14.54
C LEU A 69 29.12 -41.13 13.15
N ARG A 70 30.37 -41.47 12.78
CA ARG A 70 30.93 -41.20 11.46
C ARG A 70 30.29 -42.10 10.41
N SER A 71 30.12 -43.41 10.68
CA SER A 71 29.44 -44.35 9.81
C SER A 71 27.97 -43.95 9.58
N ILE A 72 27.26 -43.58 10.65
CA ILE A 72 25.88 -43.09 10.56
C ILE A 72 25.79 -41.80 9.73
N ALA A 73 26.74 -40.89 9.89
CA ALA A 73 26.78 -39.64 9.12
C ALA A 73 26.94 -39.90 7.61
N VAL A 74 27.83 -40.84 7.27
CA VAL A 74 28.00 -41.25 5.87
C VAL A 74 26.73 -41.86 5.27
N SER A 75 26.05 -42.74 6.04
CA SER A 75 24.82 -43.40 5.55
C SER A 75 23.67 -42.46 5.27
N ILE A 76 23.58 -41.33 5.99
CA ILE A 76 22.54 -40.31 5.77
C ILE A 76 23.01 -39.10 4.93
N GLY A 77 24.25 -39.12 4.40
CA GLY A 77 24.80 -38.03 3.60
C GLY A 77 24.97 -36.71 4.34
N ARG A 78 25.26 -36.74 5.65
CA ARG A 78 25.43 -35.57 6.48
C ARG A 78 26.82 -35.48 7.12
N PRO A 79 27.33 -34.27 7.43
CA PRO A 79 28.58 -34.12 8.19
C PRO A 79 28.54 -34.84 9.53
N ALA A 80 29.63 -35.51 9.91
CA ALA A 80 29.77 -36.20 11.20
C ALA A 80 29.51 -35.26 12.40
N SER A 81 29.91 -33.98 12.30
CA SER A 81 29.64 -32.95 13.29
C SER A 81 28.14 -32.66 13.49
N THR A 82 27.33 -32.84 12.45
CA THR A 82 25.87 -32.67 12.53
C THR A 82 25.25 -33.79 13.34
N VAL A 83 25.62 -35.04 13.07
CA VAL A 83 25.14 -36.21 13.79
C VAL A 83 25.62 -36.19 15.26
N SER A 84 26.89 -35.85 15.48
CA SER A 84 27.46 -35.73 16.83
C SER A 84 26.70 -34.70 17.66
N ARG A 85 26.47 -33.50 17.13
CA ARG A 85 25.71 -32.45 17.81
C ARG A 85 24.24 -32.83 18.07
N GLU A 86 23.61 -33.53 17.11
CA GLU A 86 22.23 -33.98 17.25
C GLU A 86 22.12 -35.03 18.40
N VAL A 87 23.00 -36.02 18.42
CA VAL A 87 23.06 -37.05 19.46
C VAL A 87 23.37 -36.46 20.83
N ALA A 88 24.36 -35.59 20.92
CA ALA A 88 24.75 -34.93 22.18
C ALA A 88 23.56 -34.10 22.75
N ARG A 89 22.88 -33.32 21.94
CA ARG A 89 21.72 -32.49 22.33
C ARG A 89 20.51 -33.31 22.81
N ASN A 90 20.43 -34.56 22.39
CA ASN A 90 19.30 -35.44 22.67
C ASN A 90 19.64 -36.55 23.69
N GLY A 91 20.60 -36.33 24.59
CA GLY A 91 20.88 -37.20 25.70
C GLY A 91 21.97 -38.24 25.46
N GLY A 92 22.76 -38.12 24.40
CA GLY A 92 23.85 -39.01 24.05
C GLY A 92 23.37 -40.31 23.41
N ARG A 93 24.31 -41.23 23.17
CA ARG A 93 24.07 -42.47 22.42
C ARG A 93 22.98 -43.35 23.03
N VAL A 94 22.98 -43.49 24.36
CA VAL A 94 22.08 -44.40 25.07
C VAL A 94 20.63 -43.89 25.11
N LYS A 95 20.46 -42.59 25.31
CA LYS A 95 19.16 -41.93 25.50
C LYS A 95 18.54 -41.39 24.23
N TYR A 96 19.27 -41.40 23.13
CA TYR A 96 18.74 -40.86 21.87
C TYR A 96 17.53 -41.64 21.38
N ARG A 97 16.48 -40.92 21.03
CA ARG A 97 15.25 -41.48 20.40
C ARG A 97 14.80 -40.50 19.30
N ALA A 98 14.61 -40.99 18.09
CA ALA A 98 14.25 -40.20 16.91
C ALA A 98 13.00 -39.34 17.11
N LEU A 99 11.95 -39.92 17.67
CA LEU A 99 10.67 -39.23 17.92
C LEU A 99 10.83 -38.09 18.91
N ALA A 100 11.54 -38.30 20.02
CA ALA A 100 11.79 -37.25 21.03
C ALA A 100 12.67 -36.13 20.47
N ALA A 101 13.68 -36.46 19.68
CA ALA A 101 14.53 -35.50 19.01
C ALA A 101 13.76 -34.67 17.97
N GLU A 102 12.85 -35.29 17.22
CA GLU A 102 11.98 -34.60 16.28
C GLU A 102 11.01 -33.65 16.98
N GLN A 103 10.35 -34.11 18.05
CA GLN A 103 9.44 -33.26 18.84
C GLN A 103 10.18 -32.05 19.41
N ARG A 104 11.36 -32.25 20.02
CA ARG A 104 12.20 -31.17 20.54
C ARG A 104 12.63 -30.18 19.45
N ALA A 105 12.99 -30.69 18.28
CA ALA A 105 13.34 -29.84 17.14
C ALA A 105 12.14 -29.01 16.65
N GLN A 106 10.93 -29.58 16.62
CA GLN A 106 9.71 -28.87 16.29
C GLN A 106 9.35 -27.81 17.33
N GLU A 107 9.49 -28.11 18.62
CA GLU A 107 9.25 -27.15 19.71
C GLU A 107 10.21 -25.99 19.66
N GLN A 108 11.50 -26.26 19.45
CA GLN A 108 12.51 -25.21 19.28
C GLN A 108 12.26 -24.35 18.04
N ALA A 109 11.78 -24.96 16.94
CA ALA A 109 11.39 -24.22 15.75
C ALA A 109 10.15 -23.34 15.98
N ARG A 110 9.34 -23.64 17.00
CA ARG A 110 8.15 -22.86 17.40
C ARG A 110 8.47 -21.60 18.20
N ARG A 111 9.70 -21.42 18.67
CA ARG A 111 10.06 -20.20 19.43
C ARG A 111 9.73 -18.94 18.59
N PRO A 112 8.84 -18.08 19.10
CA PRO A 112 8.54 -16.84 18.42
C PRO A 112 9.80 -15.97 18.42
N LYS A 113 10.20 -15.52 17.24
CA LYS A 113 11.23 -14.48 17.15
C LYS A 113 10.57 -13.15 17.53
N PRO A 114 11.19 -12.34 18.41
CA PRO A 114 10.71 -11.01 18.68
C PRO A 114 10.64 -10.20 17.39
N SER A 115 9.67 -9.31 17.28
CA SER A 115 9.53 -8.44 16.09
C SER A 115 10.34 -7.16 16.31
N ALA A 116 10.82 -6.55 15.23
CA ALA A 116 11.52 -5.27 15.31
C ALA A 116 10.73 -4.19 16.09
N LEU A 117 9.39 -4.23 16.01
CA LEU A 117 8.51 -3.33 16.79
C LEU A 117 8.43 -3.67 18.27
N GLN A 118 8.74 -4.91 18.66
CA GLN A 118 8.79 -5.32 20.06
C GLN A 118 10.11 -4.88 20.69
N ASP A 119 11.21 -5.08 19.97
CA ASP A 119 12.56 -4.82 20.46
C ASP A 119 12.94 -3.33 20.39
N ASN A 120 12.26 -2.55 19.52
CA ASN A 120 12.54 -1.13 19.35
C ASN A 120 11.28 -0.28 19.62
N PRO A 121 11.10 0.23 20.86
CA PRO A 121 9.98 1.10 21.22
C PRO A 121 9.93 2.41 20.43
N VAL A 122 11.10 2.98 20.09
CA VAL A 122 11.20 4.24 19.32
C VAL A 122 10.64 4.04 17.90
N LEU A 123 11.09 2.97 17.23
CA LEU A 123 10.54 2.61 15.92
C LEU A 123 9.03 2.35 15.99
N ARG A 124 8.57 1.66 17.03
CA ARG A 124 7.14 1.37 17.22
C ARG A 124 6.31 2.65 17.36
N GLN A 125 6.75 3.58 18.21
CA GLN A 125 6.06 4.84 18.44
C GLN A 125 5.98 5.67 17.15
N LEU A 126 7.09 5.81 16.43
CA LEU A 126 7.14 6.51 15.16
C LEU A 126 6.21 5.88 14.11
N VAL A 127 6.16 4.54 14.04
CA VAL A 127 5.23 3.84 13.14
C VAL A 127 3.77 4.12 13.51
N ILE A 128 3.44 4.17 14.81
CA ILE A 128 2.08 4.49 15.28
C ILE A 128 1.69 5.92 14.88
N GLU A 129 2.55 6.90 15.09
CA GLU A 129 2.34 8.31 14.74
C GLU A 129 2.13 8.49 13.23
N LEU A 130 2.95 7.85 12.41
CA LEU A 130 2.82 7.90 10.96
C LEU A 130 1.55 7.19 10.46
N LEU A 131 1.12 6.10 11.10
CA LEU A 131 -0.16 5.46 10.81
C LEU A 131 -1.35 6.34 11.21
N ASP A 132 -1.28 7.05 12.33
CA ASP A 132 -2.31 7.98 12.76
C ASP A 132 -2.43 9.17 11.81
N ASN A 133 -1.31 9.61 11.22
CA ASN A 133 -1.26 10.55 10.11
C ASN A 133 -1.70 9.93 8.76
N GLU A 134 -2.34 8.74 8.79
CA GLU A 134 -2.92 8.03 7.64
C GLU A 134 -1.91 7.59 6.55
N TRP A 135 -0.63 7.50 6.89
CA TRP A 135 0.35 6.96 5.98
C TRP A 135 0.16 5.44 5.84
N SER A 136 0.33 4.93 4.64
CA SER A 136 0.31 3.48 4.43
C SER A 136 1.61 2.84 4.92
N PRO A 137 1.59 1.56 5.35
CA PRO A 137 2.80 0.84 5.73
C PRO A 137 3.93 0.90 4.70
N GLU A 138 3.62 0.91 3.40
CA GLU A 138 4.62 1.05 2.35
C GLU A 138 5.27 2.44 2.33
N GLN A 139 4.47 3.51 2.53
CA GLN A 139 4.98 4.88 2.64
C GLN A 139 5.87 5.06 3.86
N ILE A 140 5.48 4.49 5.00
CA ILE A 140 6.26 4.52 6.24
C ILE A 140 7.63 3.86 6.02
N VAL A 141 7.66 2.65 5.48
CA VAL A 141 8.92 1.92 5.22
C VAL A 141 9.82 2.68 4.25
N GLY A 142 9.27 3.24 3.18
CA GLY A 142 10.04 4.01 2.22
C GLY A 142 10.63 5.28 2.84
N HIS A 143 9.84 6.00 3.63
CA HIS A 143 10.29 7.19 4.35
C HIS A 143 11.39 6.88 5.39
N LEU A 144 11.20 5.81 6.19
CA LEU A 144 12.20 5.37 7.15
C LEU A 144 13.54 5.02 6.49
N ARG A 145 13.52 4.37 5.32
CA ARG A 145 14.73 4.08 4.54
C ARG A 145 15.43 5.33 4.07
N LEU A 146 14.67 6.35 3.69
CA LEU A 146 15.22 7.62 3.21
C LEU A 146 15.80 8.45 4.35
N MET A 147 15.05 8.58 5.46
CA MET A 147 15.44 9.44 6.59
C MET A 147 16.47 8.80 7.53
N HIS A 148 16.53 7.47 7.59
CA HIS A 148 17.39 6.70 8.48
C HIS A 148 18.26 5.70 7.71
N ALA A 149 18.83 6.11 6.56
CA ALA A 149 19.57 5.24 5.65
C ALA A 149 20.71 4.47 6.33
N GLY A 150 21.43 5.10 7.28
CA GLY A 150 22.55 4.52 8.03
C GLY A 150 22.15 3.72 9.27
N ASN A 151 20.88 3.73 9.69
CA ASN A 151 20.45 3.10 10.94
C ASN A 151 19.68 1.79 10.70
N PRO A 152 20.31 0.61 10.88
CA PRO A 152 19.64 -0.68 10.69
C PRO A 152 18.51 -0.93 11.68
N LEU A 153 18.50 -0.31 12.87
CA LEU A 153 17.44 -0.45 13.87
C LEU A 153 16.13 0.23 13.43
N MET A 154 16.19 1.16 12.48
CA MET A 154 15.02 1.82 11.90
C MET A 154 14.50 1.13 10.63
N ARG A 155 14.97 -0.09 10.36
CA ARG A 155 14.53 -0.89 9.21
C ARG A 155 13.39 -1.84 9.60
N ILE A 156 12.32 -1.78 8.84
CA ILE A 156 11.15 -2.66 8.99
C ILE A 156 10.55 -2.97 7.62
N SER A 157 9.85 -4.10 7.49
CA SER A 157 9.06 -4.39 6.29
C SER A 157 7.62 -3.90 6.43
N HIS A 158 6.98 -3.51 5.32
CA HIS A 158 5.56 -3.14 5.33
C HIS A 158 4.67 -4.31 5.79
N GLU A 159 5.07 -5.55 5.51
CA GLU A 159 4.37 -6.73 5.96
C GLU A 159 4.43 -6.89 7.49
N SER A 160 5.56 -6.55 8.12
CA SER A 160 5.68 -6.55 9.59
C SER A 160 4.74 -5.53 10.23
N ILE A 161 4.57 -4.36 9.61
CA ILE A 161 3.61 -3.34 10.08
C ILE A 161 2.18 -3.86 9.90
N TYR A 162 1.82 -4.41 8.73
CA TYR A 162 0.50 -5.01 8.52
C TYR A 162 0.20 -6.12 9.54
N ARG A 163 1.16 -7.01 9.80
CA ARG A 163 1.00 -8.06 10.83
C ARG A 163 0.78 -7.46 12.21
N ALA A 164 1.52 -6.44 12.59
CA ALA A 164 1.35 -5.79 13.88
C ALA A 164 -0.03 -5.15 14.07
N ILE A 165 -0.63 -4.59 13.00
CA ILE A 165 -1.99 -4.01 13.02
C ILE A 165 -3.06 -5.10 13.09
N TYR A 166 -2.94 -6.13 12.24
CA TYR A 166 -4.04 -7.08 12.01
C TYR A 166 -3.98 -8.33 12.88
N THR A 167 -2.81 -8.74 13.40
CA THR A 167 -2.72 -9.90 14.28
C THR A 167 -2.90 -9.51 15.74
N THR A 168 -3.79 -10.21 16.43
CA THR A 168 -4.12 -9.91 17.83
C THR A 168 -3.06 -10.39 18.83
N ARG A 169 -2.13 -11.25 18.39
CA ARG A 169 -1.17 -11.94 19.28
C ARG A 169 -0.26 -10.99 20.05
N TRP A 170 0.19 -9.89 19.44
CA TRP A 170 1.22 -9.04 20.02
C TRP A 170 0.73 -7.68 20.49
N LYS A 171 -0.45 -7.22 20.03
CA LYS A 171 -1.04 -5.90 20.34
C LYS A 171 -0.05 -4.72 20.32
N LEU A 172 0.98 -4.81 19.47
CA LEU A 172 2.08 -3.82 19.39
C LEU A 172 1.62 -2.50 18.78
N ILE A 173 0.61 -2.55 17.92
CA ILE A 173 -0.03 -1.39 17.27
C ILE A 173 -1.53 -1.48 17.57
N PRO A 174 -2.18 -0.38 17.98
CA PRO A 174 -3.62 -0.35 18.21
C PRO A 174 -4.39 -0.76 16.95
N ARG A 175 -5.26 -1.76 17.08
CA ARG A 175 -6.04 -2.28 15.95
C ARG A 175 -6.97 -1.22 15.33
N ALA A 176 -7.39 -0.23 16.10
CA ALA A 176 -8.19 0.89 15.61
C ALA A 176 -7.52 1.60 14.43
N LEU A 177 -6.19 1.62 14.37
CA LEU A 177 -5.43 2.21 13.25
C LEU A 177 -5.65 1.52 11.89
N CYS A 178 -6.29 0.34 11.84
CA CYS A 178 -6.71 -0.24 10.57
C CYS A 178 -7.74 0.63 9.83
N THR A 179 -8.52 1.45 10.55
CA THR A 179 -9.49 2.39 9.98
C THR A 179 -8.80 3.60 9.33
N LYS A 180 -7.57 3.92 9.71
CA LYS A 180 -6.74 4.97 9.10
C LYS A 180 -6.10 4.53 7.79
N LEU A 181 -6.07 3.23 7.51
CA LEU A 181 -5.57 2.71 6.24
C LEU A 181 -6.58 3.00 5.11
N ARG A 182 -6.06 3.20 3.89
CA ARG A 182 -6.85 3.57 2.70
C ARG A 182 -8.10 2.70 2.47
N THR A 183 -8.07 1.41 2.82
CA THR A 183 -9.20 0.50 2.62
C THR A 183 -10.15 0.43 3.80
N ARG A 184 -9.78 0.97 4.98
CA ARG A 184 -10.55 0.96 6.24
C ARG A 184 -11.13 -0.40 6.63
N ARG A 185 -10.55 -1.50 6.13
CA ARG A 185 -11.10 -2.84 6.32
C ARG A 185 -10.57 -3.49 7.59
N PRO A 186 -11.40 -4.19 8.38
CA PRO A 186 -10.96 -4.93 9.56
C PRO A 186 -10.16 -6.19 9.20
N ILE A 187 -10.18 -6.61 7.93
CA ILE A 187 -9.49 -7.80 7.40
C ILE A 187 -8.84 -7.45 6.06
N ARG A 188 -7.60 -7.90 5.86
CA ARG A 188 -6.86 -7.74 4.61
C ARG A 188 -7.43 -8.65 3.51
N LYS A 189 -7.65 -8.10 2.29
CA LYS A 189 -8.09 -8.83 1.09
C LYS A 189 -7.13 -8.64 -0.07
N ASN A 190 -7.04 -9.64 -0.97
CA ASN A 190 -6.34 -9.50 -2.24
C ASN A 190 -7.07 -8.55 -3.19
N LYS A 191 -6.33 -7.87 -4.08
CA LYS A 191 -6.90 -6.94 -5.07
C LYS A 191 -7.51 -7.71 -6.25
N LYS A 192 -8.74 -7.36 -6.68
CA LYS A 192 -9.36 -7.80 -7.95
C LYS A 192 -9.69 -6.59 -8.82
N HIS A 193 -9.64 -6.75 -10.15
CA HIS A 193 -9.92 -5.71 -11.15
C HIS A 193 -11.41 -5.47 -11.39
N THR A 194 -11.78 -4.21 -11.72
CA THR A 194 -13.14 -3.82 -12.13
C THR A 194 -13.07 -2.82 -13.29
N VAL A 195 -13.96 -2.97 -14.29
CA VAL A 195 -14.06 -2.13 -15.50
C VAL A 195 -15.42 -1.42 -15.52
N LYS A 196 -15.53 -0.15 -15.99
CA LYS A 196 -16.79 0.58 -16.20
C LYS A 196 -16.76 1.59 -17.36
N GLY A 197 -17.93 1.84 -17.93
CA GLY A 197 -18.22 2.51 -19.20
C GLY A 197 -18.44 4.05 -19.20
N GLN A 198 -18.91 4.66 -20.31
CA GLN A 198 -18.54 5.97 -20.88
C GLN A 198 -19.72 6.91 -21.20
N TRP A 199 -19.42 8.25 -21.38
CA TRP A 199 -20.25 9.28 -22.02
C TRP A 199 -19.41 10.24 -22.89
N ARG A 200 -20.03 10.93 -23.89
CA ARG A 200 -19.37 11.79 -24.91
C ARG A 200 -19.84 13.24 -24.84
N SER A 201 -18.91 14.21 -25.04
CA SER A 201 -19.20 15.60 -25.37
C SER A 201 -18.09 16.16 -26.29
N GLN A 202 -18.40 17.19 -27.10
CA GLN A 202 -17.42 17.88 -27.95
C GLN A 202 -17.26 19.32 -27.47
N ILE A 203 -16.01 19.79 -27.34
CA ILE A 203 -15.64 21.16 -27.00
C ILE A 203 -15.04 21.80 -28.25
N THR A 204 -15.54 22.97 -28.64
CA THR A 204 -15.07 23.71 -29.82
C THR A 204 -13.68 24.31 -29.54
N GLY A 205 -12.72 24.15 -30.49
CA GLY A 205 -11.37 24.70 -30.38
C GLY A 205 -10.48 23.98 -29.35
N ALA A 206 -10.86 22.77 -28.93
CA ALA A 206 -10.07 21.98 -27.99
C ALA A 206 -8.75 21.52 -28.62
N ARG A 207 -7.63 21.96 -28.06
CA ARG A 207 -6.28 21.49 -28.43
C ARG A 207 -6.09 20.07 -27.93
N PRO A 208 -5.74 19.12 -28.80
CA PRO A 208 -5.57 17.72 -28.39
C PRO A 208 -4.32 17.53 -27.52
N ILE A 209 -4.33 16.49 -26.69
CA ILE A 209 -3.24 16.17 -25.74
C ILE A 209 -1.91 15.88 -26.45
N GLU A 210 -1.98 15.49 -27.71
CA GLU A 210 -0.83 15.21 -28.57
C GLU A 210 0.02 16.48 -28.84
N GLU A 211 -0.58 17.67 -28.81
CA GLU A 211 0.11 18.96 -28.96
C GLU A 211 0.78 19.45 -27.68
N ARG A 212 0.61 18.73 -26.57
CA ARG A 212 1.18 19.09 -25.29
C ARG A 212 2.71 18.95 -25.32
N PRO A 213 3.47 19.88 -24.68
CA PRO A 213 4.93 19.83 -24.64
C PRO A 213 5.46 18.46 -24.19
N GLU A 214 6.58 18.01 -24.81
CA GLU A 214 7.19 16.72 -24.46
C GLU A 214 7.65 16.67 -22.99
N ALA A 215 8.10 17.80 -22.42
CA ALA A 215 8.43 17.91 -21.00
C ALA A 215 7.26 17.51 -20.08
N ALA A 216 6.01 17.81 -20.50
CA ALA A 216 4.82 17.37 -19.80
C ALA A 216 4.63 15.85 -19.91
N ASN A 217 4.93 15.23 -21.06
CA ASN A 217 4.83 13.77 -21.26
C ASN A 217 5.91 13.05 -20.47
N ALA A 218 7.15 13.47 -20.59
CA ALA A 218 8.32 12.93 -19.89
C ALA A 218 8.33 13.25 -18.38
N ARG A 219 7.51 14.23 -17.94
CA ARG A 219 7.44 14.69 -16.54
C ARG A 219 8.77 15.24 -16.03
N THR A 220 9.50 15.91 -16.89
CA THR A 220 10.82 16.46 -16.58
C THR A 220 10.75 17.84 -15.92
N GLU A 221 9.68 18.59 -16.15
CA GLU A 221 9.49 19.95 -15.66
C GLU A 221 8.25 20.07 -14.76
N LEU A 222 8.26 21.06 -13.88
CA LEU A 222 7.11 21.47 -13.08
C LEU A 222 6.13 22.30 -13.93
N GLY A 223 4.89 22.44 -13.43
CA GLY A 223 3.90 23.34 -14.03
C GLY A 223 2.97 22.67 -15.02
N HIS A 224 3.19 21.42 -15.37
CA HIS A 224 2.29 20.66 -16.23
C HIS A 224 1.22 19.95 -15.41
N LEU A 225 0.02 20.53 -15.34
CA LEU A 225 -1.07 20.07 -14.49
C LEU A 225 -2.01 19.11 -15.21
N GLU A 226 -2.51 18.12 -14.46
CA GLU A 226 -3.72 17.37 -14.80
C GLU A 226 -4.86 17.86 -13.92
N GLY A 227 -5.99 18.25 -14.53
CA GLY A 227 -7.17 18.72 -13.83
C GLY A 227 -8.37 17.78 -13.96
N ASP A 228 -9.26 17.80 -12.96
CA ASP A 228 -10.50 17.01 -12.93
C ASP A 228 -11.50 17.58 -11.92
N LEU A 229 -12.78 17.21 -12.04
CA LEU A 229 -13.79 17.48 -11.03
C LEU A 229 -14.01 16.26 -10.13
N ILE A 230 -14.04 16.49 -8.83
CA ILE A 230 -14.57 15.55 -7.86
C ILE A 230 -16.02 15.92 -7.54
N ILE A 231 -16.96 15.04 -7.91
CA ILE A 231 -18.39 15.25 -7.68
C ILE A 231 -18.78 14.62 -6.35
N GLY A 232 -19.49 15.38 -5.53
CA GLY A 232 -20.07 15.00 -4.24
C GLY A 232 -21.57 14.74 -4.30
N ALA A 233 -22.21 14.71 -3.12
CA ALA A 233 -23.68 14.73 -2.98
C ALA A 233 -24.24 16.12 -3.33
N LYS A 234 -25.56 16.21 -3.48
CA LYS A 234 -26.29 17.47 -3.76
C LYS A 234 -25.70 18.30 -4.91
N ASN A 235 -25.18 17.62 -5.92
CA ASN A 235 -24.54 18.24 -7.08
C ASN A 235 -23.37 19.19 -6.71
N SER A 236 -22.72 18.95 -5.56
CA SER A 236 -21.54 19.68 -5.10
C SER A 236 -20.26 19.15 -5.77
N GLN A 237 -19.28 20.01 -6.01
CA GLN A 237 -18.03 19.66 -6.68
C GLN A 237 -16.87 20.52 -6.22
N ILE A 238 -15.67 20.00 -6.44
CA ILE A 238 -14.41 20.70 -6.30
C ILE A 238 -13.53 20.38 -7.52
N ALA A 239 -12.69 21.33 -7.93
CA ALA A 239 -11.66 21.04 -8.91
C ALA A 239 -10.37 20.58 -8.22
N THR A 240 -9.63 19.71 -8.88
CA THR A 240 -8.31 19.24 -8.48
C THR A 240 -7.31 19.50 -9.59
N LEU A 241 -6.20 20.13 -9.26
CA LEU A 241 -5.07 20.41 -10.16
C LEU A 241 -3.86 19.69 -9.60
N VAL A 242 -3.28 18.76 -10.36
CA VAL A 242 -2.17 17.93 -9.91
C VAL A 242 -0.99 18.05 -10.86
N ASP A 243 0.14 18.52 -10.36
CA ASP A 243 1.38 18.59 -11.16
C ASP A 243 1.88 17.19 -11.51
N ARG A 244 2.24 17.01 -12.78
CA ARG A 244 2.62 15.72 -13.34
C ARG A 244 3.96 15.20 -12.84
N LYS A 245 4.92 16.11 -12.59
CA LYS A 245 6.26 15.78 -12.09
C LYS A 245 6.23 15.55 -10.59
N SER A 246 5.87 16.57 -9.82
CA SER A 246 5.94 16.55 -8.35
C SER A 246 4.77 15.88 -7.67
N ARG A 247 3.64 15.66 -8.36
CA ARG A 247 2.37 15.20 -7.78
C ARG A 247 1.76 16.21 -6.81
N TYR A 248 2.21 17.47 -6.85
CA TYR A 248 1.69 18.54 -6.02
C TYR A 248 0.22 18.80 -6.37
N LEU A 249 -0.61 18.87 -5.35
CA LEU A 249 -2.06 18.99 -5.44
C LEU A 249 -2.49 20.39 -5.03
N THR A 250 -3.29 21.05 -5.87
CA THR A 250 -4.11 22.20 -5.51
C THR A 250 -5.57 21.81 -5.64
N MET A 251 -6.39 22.19 -4.67
CA MET A 251 -7.83 21.97 -4.66
C MET A 251 -8.56 23.29 -4.73
N VAL A 252 -9.66 23.36 -5.49
CA VAL A 252 -10.42 24.58 -5.71
C VAL A 252 -11.89 24.35 -5.38
N ALA A 253 -12.43 25.15 -4.49
CA ALA A 253 -13.87 25.16 -4.18
C ALA A 253 -14.64 25.69 -5.38
N LEU A 254 -15.74 24.99 -5.73
CA LEU A 254 -16.59 25.35 -6.84
C LEU A 254 -18.04 25.43 -6.40
N PRO A 255 -18.72 26.59 -6.58
CA PRO A 255 -20.14 26.71 -6.27
C PRO A 255 -21.00 25.92 -7.27
N SER A 256 -20.57 25.76 -8.51
CA SER A 256 -21.25 24.94 -9.52
C SER A 256 -20.26 24.37 -10.54
N ARG A 257 -20.73 23.41 -11.38
CA ARG A 257 -19.95 22.84 -12.48
C ARG A 257 -20.12 23.58 -13.82
N HIS A 258 -20.80 24.70 -13.83
CA HIS A 258 -20.99 25.48 -15.05
C HIS A 258 -19.68 26.20 -15.40
N THR A 259 -19.37 26.28 -16.71
CA THR A 259 -18.15 26.92 -17.20
C THR A 259 -18.02 28.37 -16.69
N THR A 260 -19.14 29.08 -16.52
CA THR A 260 -19.21 30.45 -15.99
C THR A 260 -18.76 30.58 -14.53
N THR A 261 -18.71 29.49 -13.77
CA THR A 261 -18.22 29.43 -12.40
C THR A 261 -16.85 28.77 -12.30
N VAL A 262 -16.61 27.74 -13.11
CA VAL A 262 -15.35 26.98 -13.11
C VAL A 262 -14.20 27.84 -13.62
N ILE A 263 -14.38 28.56 -14.72
CA ILE A 263 -13.31 29.39 -15.30
C ILE A 263 -12.82 30.49 -14.34
N PRO A 264 -13.69 31.34 -13.74
CA PRO A 264 -13.22 32.36 -12.79
C PRO A 264 -12.54 31.74 -11.54
N ALA A 265 -13.06 30.62 -11.03
CA ALA A 265 -12.44 29.94 -9.89
C ALA A 265 -11.03 29.40 -10.22
N LEU A 266 -10.85 28.83 -11.41
CA LEU A 266 -9.53 28.40 -11.88
C LEU A 266 -8.59 29.57 -12.14
N GLN A 267 -9.06 30.69 -12.73
CA GLN A 267 -8.28 31.92 -12.90
C GLN A 267 -7.74 32.41 -11.56
N GLN A 268 -8.59 32.50 -10.53
CA GLN A 268 -8.19 32.89 -9.20
C GLN A 268 -7.16 31.92 -8.59
N ALA A 269 -7.36 30.61 -8.77
CA ALA A 269 -6.44 29.59 -8.29
C ALA A 269 -5.06 29.71 -8.97
N PHE A 270 -5.01 29.90 -10.29
CA PHE A 270 -3.77 30.09 -11.03
C PHE A 270 -3.05 31.41 -10.65
N THR A 271 -3.77 32.47 -10.36
CA THR A 271 -3.19 33.74 -9.90
C THR A 271 -2.45 33.58 -8.55
N ARG A 272 -2.99 32.75 -7.65
CA ARG A 272 -2.40 32.47 -6.33
C ARG A 272 -1.29 31.40 -6.38
N MET A 273 -1.24 30.62 -7.46
CA MET A 273 -0.29 29.51 -7.60
C MET A 273 1.11 30.04 -7.92
N ASP A 274 2.13 29.34 -7.38
CA ASP A 274 3.53 29.57 -7.75
C ASP A 274 3.69 29.51 -9.29
N ALA A 275 4.38 30.50 -9.86
CA ALA A 275 4.57 30.61 -11.30
C ALA A 275 5.17 29.34 -11.93
N ARG A 276 6.02 28.64 -11.19
CA ARG A 276 6.64 27.36 -11.62
C ARG A 276 5.65 26.21 -11.77
N LEU A 277 4.46 26.30 -11.15
CA LEU A 277 3.43 25.27 -11.17
C LEU A 277 2.30 25.54 -12.17
N ARG A 278 2.41 26.56 -13.06
CA ARG A 278 1.33 26.99 -13.94
C ARG A 278 1.76 27.19 -15.40
N SER A 279 2.21 26.13 -16.07
CA SER A 279 2.60 26.18 -17.49
C SER A 279 1.49 25.66 -18.40
N THR A 280 0.98 24.45 -18.14
CA THR A 280 -0.09 23.85 -18.93
C THR A 280 -1.12 23.14 -18.06
N LEU A 281 -2.36 23.05 -18.56
CA LEU A 281 -3.44 22.28 -17.93
C LEU A 281 -3.95 21.24 -18.90
N THR A 282 -3.97 19.97 -18.48
CA THR A 282 -4.62 18.88 -19.22
C THR A 282 -5.94 18.53 -18.55
N TRP A 283 -7.05 18.61 -19.29
CA TRP A 283 -8.40 18.29 -18.80
C TRP A 283 -9.04 17.18 -19.62
N ASP A 284 -10.19 16.66 -19.17
CA ASP A 284 -11.02 15.85 -20.05
C ASP A 284 -11.87 16.75 -20.95
N ARG A 285 -12.70 16.14 -21.80
CA ARG A 285 -13.62 16.88 -22.65
C ARG A 285 -14.95 17.21 -21.94
N GLY A 286 -14.87 17.55 -20.64
CA GLY A 286 -16.03 18.00 -19.88
C GLY A 286 -16.44 19.42 -20.24
N MET A 287 -17.75 19.66 -20.38
CA MET A 287 -18.30 20.96 -20.76
C MET A 287 -18.04 22.07 -19.74
N GLU A 288 -17.64 21.71 -18.52
CA GLU A 288 -17.24 22.65 -17.49
C GLU A 288 -16.02 23.50 -17.89
N LEU A 289 -15.18 23.01 -18.81
CA LEU A 289 -14.05 23.74 -19.35
C LEU A 289 -14.28 24.25 -20.79
N ALA A 290 -15.52 24.38 -21.24
CA ALA A 290 -15.84 24.90 -22.57
C ALA A 290 -15.29 26.32 -22.80
N GLY A 291 -15.17 27.14 -21.74
CA GLY A 291 -14.56 28.49 -21.78
C GLY A 291 -13.03 28.52 -21.63
N HIS A 292 -12.31 27.44 -21.95
CA HIS A 292 -10.86 27.30 -21.75
C HIS A 292 -10.02 28.41 -22.38
N GLN A 293 -10.48 29.02 -23.49
CA GLN A 293 -9.80 30.15 -24.14
C GLN A 293 -9.68 31.35 -23.19
N LEU A 294 -10.79 31.68 -22.48
CA LEU A 294 -10.78 32.75 -21.47
C LEU A 294 -9.82 32.46 -20.30
N LEU A 295 -9.65 31.17 -19.96
CA LEU A 295 -8.67 30.76 -18.95
C LEU A 295 -7.24 31.03 -19.46
N THR A 296 -6.93 30.60 -20.68
CA THR A 296 -5.62 30.81 -21.30
C THR A 296 -5.29 32.29 -21.43
N GLU A 297 -6.22 33.10 -21.92
CA GLU A 297 -6.05 34.56 -22.07
C GLU A 297 -5.74 35.25 -20.75
N ALA A 298 -6.42 34.88 -19.67
CA ALA A 298 -6.27 35.49 -18.36
C ALA A 298 -5.04 35.02 -17.57
N THR A 299 -4.55 33.78 -17.82
CA THR A 299 -3.54 33.13 -16.97
C THR A 299 -2.25 32.77 -17.70
N SER A 300 -2.25 32.84 -19.03
CA SER A 300 -1.18 32.33 -19.91
C SER A 300 -0.92 30.83 -19.75
N VAL A 301 -1.90 30.07 -19.22
CA VAL A 301 -1.84 28.62 -19.07
C VAL A 301 -2.45 27.96 -20.31
N ASP A 302 -1.65 27.21 -21.04
CA ASP A 302 -2.12 26.45 -22.19
C ASP A 302 -3.00 25.27 -21.77
N VAL A 303 -4.19 25.12 -22.40
CA VAL A 303 -5.13 24.04 -22.06
C VAL A 303 -5.15 22.98 -23.15
N PHE A 304 -4.95 21.73 -22.75
CA PHE A 304 -4.99 20.55 -23.63
C PHE A 304 -6.07 19.58 -23.16
N PHE A 305 -6.67 18.87 -24.10
CA PHE A 305 -7.77 17.93 -23.81
C PHE A 305 -7.38 16.49 -24.10
N ALA A 306 -7.62 15.62 -23.12
CA ALA A 306 -7.42 14.19 -23.28
C ALA A 306 -8.30 13.62 -24.40
N ALA A 307 -7.81 12.59 -25.08
CA ALA A 307 -8.58 11.89 -26.10
C ALA A 307 -9.83 11.25 -25.47
N PRO A 308 -10.95 11.18 -26.21
CA PRO A 308 -12.13 10.49 -25.72
C PRO A 308 -11.81 9.05 -25.32
N ARG A 309 -12.36 8.61 -24.20
CA ARG A 309 -12.18 7.23 -23.66
C ARG A 309 -10.76 6.86 -23.27
N SER A 310 -9.87 7.82 -23.03
CA SER A 310 -8.47 7.61 -22.70
C SER A 310 -8.12 8.06 -21.27
N PRO A 311 -8.74 7.46 -20.21
CA PRO A 311 -8.52 7.87 -18.82
C PRO A 311 -7.06 7.71 -18.39
N TRP A 312 -6.30 6.80 -19.00
CA TRP A 312 -4.86 6.61 -18.72
C TRP A 312 -4.02 7.83 -19.02
N GLN A 313 -4.47 8.72 -19.92
CA GLN A 313 -3.78 9.98 -20.25
C GLN A 313 -3.76 10.96 -19.07
N ARG A 314 -4.67 10.81 -18.08
CA ARG A 314 -4.77 11.60 -16.85
C ARG A 314 -4.57 10.76 -15.57
N GLY A 315 -3.71 9.75 -15.65
CA GLY A 315 -3.49 8.79 -14.56
C GLY A 315 -2.93 9.42 -13.29
N THR A 316 -2.28 10.59 -13.34
CA THR A 316 -1.78 11.32 -12.18
C THR A 316 -2.94 11.83 -11.34
N ASN A 317 -3.91 12.48 -11.98
CA ASN A 317 -5.08 13.03 -11.31
C ASN A 317 -5.98 11.90 -10.77
N GLU A 318 -6.24 10.86 -11.57
CA GLU A 318 -7.04 9.71 -11.12
C GLU A 318 -6.47 9.07 -9.84
N ASN A 319 -5.15 8.90 -9.76
CA ASN A 319 -4.50 8.38 -8.56
C ASN A 319 -4.63 9.32 -7.37
N THR A 320 -4.51 10.61 -7.58
CA THR A 320 -4.65 11.62 -6.51
C THR A 320 -6.08 11.70 -6.03
N ASN A 321 -7.07 11.69 -6.95
CA ASN A 321 -8.49 11.65 -6.60
C ASN A 321 -8.85 10.42 -5.76
N LYS A 322 -8.20 9.27 -6.00
CA LYS A 322 -8.36 8.09 -5.13
C LYS A 322 -7.82 8.31 -3.71
N LEU A 323 -6.84 9.18 -3.52
CA LEU A 323 -6.32 9.55 -2.19
C LEU A 323 -7.24 10.56 -1.52
N ILE A 324 -7.71 11.56 -2.26
CA ILE A 324 -8.68 12.56 -1.76
C ILE A 324 -9.94 11.86 -1.27
N ARG A 325 -10.41 10.81 -1.95
CA ARG A 325 -11.56 10.00 -1.52
C ARG A 325 -11.37 9.25 -0.20
N GLN A 326 -10.19 9.23 0.36
CA GLN A 326 -9.96 8.77 1.74
C GLN A 326 -10.53 9.76 2.75
N TYR A 327 -10.50 11.04 2.43
CA TYR A 327 -10.95 12.16 3.28
C TYR A 327 -12.36 12.62 2.90
N LEU A 328 -12.64 12.68 1.61
CA LEU A 328 -13.92 13.07 1.02
C LEU A 328 -14.57 11.87 0.32
N PRO A 329 -15.21 10.93 1.06
CA PRO A 329 -15.85 9.75 0.50
C PRO A 329 -16.90 10.10 -0.57
N LYS A 330 -17.25 9.15 -1.43
CA LYS A 330 -18.39 9.31 -2.34
C LYS A 330 -19.67 9.56 -1.53
N GLY A 331 -20.48 10.52 -1.98
CA GLY A 331 -21.69 10.91 -1.28
C GLY A 331 -21.48 11.99 -0.21
N THR A 332 -20.25 12.49 0.00
CA THR A 332 -20.00 13.68 0.82
C THR A 332 -20.53 14.93 0.11
N ASP A 333 -21.20 15.80 0.84
CA ASP A 333 -21.56 17.14 0.35
C ASP A 333 -20.32 18.04 0.39
N LEU A 334 -19.75 18.32 -0.78
CA LEU A 334 -18.50 19.08 -0.92
C LEU A 334 -18.69 20.59 -0.76
N SER A 335 -19.94 21.08 -0.83
CA SER A 335 -20.25 22.51 -0.61
C SER A 335 -20.05 22.97 0.82
N LEU A 336 -19.93 22.03 1.76
CA LEU A 336 -19.68 22.30 3.19
C LEU A 336 -18.21 22.60 3.49
N TYR A 337 -17.31 22.41 2.52
CA TYR A 337 -15.87 22.64 2.68
C TYR A 337 -15.48 24.00 2.11
N SER A 338 -14.96 24.86 2.96
CA SER A 338 -14.39 26.14 2.56
C SER A 338 -13.09 25.94 1.75
N GLN A 339 -12.61 26.99 1.06
CA GLN A 339 -11.31 26.93 0.40
C GLN A 339 -10.18 26.63 1.40
N ALA A 340 -10.26 27.19 2.62
CA ALA A 340 -9.28 26.93 3.68
C ALA A 340 -9.25 25.43 4.09
N ASP A 341 -10.40 24.77 4.18
CA ASP A 341 -10.47 23.34 4.47
C ASP A 341 -9.84 22.50 3.36
N LEU A 342 -10.08 22.89 2.10
CA LEU A 342 -9.49 22.23 0.94
C LEU A 342 -7.97 22.45 0.86
N ASP A 343 -7.50 23.65 1.20
CA ASP A 343 -6.07 23.96 1.24
C ASP A 343 -5.36 23.16 2.34
N ALA A 344 -5.97 23.05 3.52
CA ALA A 344 -5.47 22.22 4.61
C ALA A 344 -5.38 20.74 4.21
N LEU A 345 -6.40 20.23 3.51
CA LEU A 345 -6.40 18.86 3.00
C LEU A 345 -5.33 18.67 1.90
N ALA A 346 -5.19 19.62 0.99
CA ALA A 346 -4.15 19.60 -0.04
C ALA A 346 -2.75 19.59 0.60
N ALA A 347 -2.50 20.44 1.59
CA ALA A 347 -1.24 20.49 2.34
C ALA A 347 -0.93 19.15 3.02
N ARG A 348 -1.91 18.51 3.65
CA ARG A 348 -1.77 17.17 4.24
C ARG A 348 -1.36 16.13 3.22
N LEU A 349 -1.98 16.14 2.03
CA LEU A 349 -1.66 15.22 0.93
C LEU A 349 -0.32 15.54 0.26
N ASN A 350 0.07 16.81 0.21
CA ASN A 350 1.35 17.26 -0.33
C ASN A 350 2.53 16.92 0.59
N ASN A 351 2.28 16.74 1.88
CA ASN A 351 3.27 16.25 2.86
C ASN A 351 3.27 14.72 3.02
N ARG A 352 2.53 13.99 2.18
CA ARG A 352 2.47 12.54 2.23
C ARG A 352 3.42 11.92 1.19
N PRO A 353 4.36 11.03 1.57
CA PRO A 353 5.33 10.43 0.65
C PRO A 353 4.68 9.70 -0.51
N ARG A 354 5.32 9.76 -1.69
CA ARG A 354 4.88 9.07 -2.90
C ARG A 354 5.93 8.09 -3.38
N LYS A 355 5.54 6.84 -3.61
CA LYS A 355 6.45 5.81 -4.15
C LYS A 355 7.09 6.22 -5.47
N CYS A 356 6.29 6.84 -6.37
CA CYS A 356 6.77 7.31 -7.67
C CYS A 356 7.74 8.50 -7.60
N LEU A 357 7.91 9.11 -6.42
CA LEU A 357 8.87 10.17 -6.14
C LEU A 357 10.05 9.67 -5.28
N GLY A 358 10.30 8.37 -5.27
CA GLY A 358 11.31 7.78 -4.39
C GLY A 358 11.02 7.98 -2.90
N TYR A 359 9.72 8.03 -2.54
CA TYR A 359 9.20 8.30 -1.19
C TYR A 359 9.46 9.71 -0.65
N ARG A 360 9.85 10.65 -1.51
CA ARG A 360 9.77 12.07 -1.20
C ARG A 360 8.31 12.53 -1.20
N THR A 361 8.05 13.65 -0.53
CA THR A 361 6.71 14.27 -0.58
C THR A 361 6.58 15.19 -1.80
N PRO A 362 5.37 15.41 -2.31
CA PRO A 362 5.12 16.42 -3.34
C PRO A 362 5.71 17.80 -2.99
N ALA A 363 5.53 18.27 -1.75
CA ALA A 363 6.08 19.52 -1.27
C ALA A 363 7.61 19.57 -1.33
N GLN A 364 8.29 18.47 -0.91
CA GLN A 364 9.75 18.37 -1.03
C GLN A 364 10.21 18.43 -2.49
N CYS A 365 9.47 17.79 -3.42
CA CYS A 365 9.84 17.80 -4.83
C CYS A 365 9.72 19.20 -5.45
N VAL A 366 8.75 20.00 -5.04
CA VAL A 366 8.64 21.41 -5.47
C VAL A 366 9.76 22.25 -4.86
N ALA A 367 10.08 22.06 -3.58
CA ALA A 367 11.15 22.79 -2.89
C ALA A 367 12.54 22.48 -3.44
N LEU A 368 12.80 21.22 -3.84
CA LEU A 368 14.11 20.80 -4.38
C LEU A 368 14.36 21.25 -5.84
N THR A 369 13.38 21.86 -6.49
CA THR A 369 13.52 22.41 -7.84
C THR A 369 13.87 23.94 -7.78
N LEU A 370 14.26 24.38 -6.57
CA LEU A 370 14.93 25.68 -6.35
C LEU A 370 16.41 25.52 -6.70
#